data_d91039cea652036e3ca657006f47980a
#
_entry.id   d91039cea652036e3ca657006f47980a
#
_cell.length_a   1.000
_cell.length_b   1.000
_cell.length_c   1.000
_cell.angle_alpha   90.00
_cell.angle_beta   90.00
_cell.angle_gamma   90.00
#
_symmetry.space_group_name_H-M   'P 1'
#
loop_
_entity.id
_entity.type
_entity.pdbx_description
1 polymer ?
#
loop_
_entity_poly.entity_id
_entity_poly.type
_entity_poly.pdbx_seq_one_letter_code
_entity_poly.pdbx_strand_id
1 'polypeptide(L)'
;SDNQKIELYKFNGESFVNLPENYHNEDAVKVCFLDLETTGLNKQQCKIIEFAAKLTAIDKNSGELLGIINSYQSFNDPEESIGAEITRVTGITDEDVKGHSLDWELVSTLIGNADIIVAHNANFDRAFMDRYLPLSKEKVWVCSVNDINWTQRGFGAKGQEILCIWHG
;
A
#
# COMPACT_ATOMS: atom_id res chain seq x y z
N SER A 1 -26.94 -13.44 -27.82
CA SER A 1 -26.35 -12.57 -26.82
C SER A 1 -25.62 -13.47 -25.83
N ASP A 2 -24.30 -13.56 -25.97
CA ASP A 2 -23.46 -14.28 -25.03
C ASP A 2 -23.54 -13.55 -23.69
N ASN A 3 -24.12 -14.22 -22.68
CA ASN A 3 -24.04 -13.79 -21.31
C ASN A 3 -22.57 -14.02 -20.85
N GLN A 4 -21.72 -13.06 -21.07
CA GLN A 4 -20.39 -13.06 -20.49
C GLN A 4 -20.53 -12.91 -18.98
N LYS A 5 -20.21 -13.97 -18.23
CA LYS A 5 -20.19 -13.98 -16.78
C LYS A 5 -18.77 -13.67 -16.33
N ILE A 6 -18.61 -12.66 -15.47
CA ILE A 6 -17.37 -12.40 -14.78
C ILE A 6 -17.49 -13.02 -13.39
N GLU A 7 -16.58 -13.91 -13.05
CA GLU A 7 -16.45 -14.48 -11.70
C GLU A 7 -15.28 -13.81 -10.99
N LEU A 8 -15.56 -13.28 -9.80
CA LEU A 8 -14.55 -12.65 -8.95
C LEU A 8 -14.21 -13.61 -7.82
N TYR A 9 -12.93 -13.85 -7.61
CA TYR A 9 -12.41 -14.64 -6.52
C TYR A 9 -11.69 -13.73 -5.53
N LYS A 10 -11.92 -13.96 -4.23
CA LYS A 10 -11.13 -13.27 -3.21
C LYS A 10 -9.70 -13.75 -3.29
N PHE A 11 -8.77 -12.82 -3.50
CA PHE A 11 -7.35 -13.11 -3.46
C PHE A 11 -6.95 -13.58 -2.04
N ASN A 12 -6.35 -14.77 -1.93
CA ASN A 12 -5.98 -15.38 -0.65
C ASN A 12 -4.50 -15.17 -0.26
N GLY A 13 -3.71 -14.57 -1.14
CA GLY A 13 -2.30 -14.25 -0.88
C GLY A 13 -1.34 -15.44 -0.95
N GLU A 14 -1.83 -16.67 -1.19
CA GLU A 14 -1.00 -17.88 -1.14
C GLU A 14 -0.11 -18.13 -2.37
N SER A 15 -0.25 -17.31 -3.41
CA SER A 15 0.44 -17.52 -4.69
C SER A 15 1.84 -16.90 -4.78
N PHE A 16 2.31 -16.18 -3.75
CA PHE A 16 3.59 -15.48 -3.82
C PHE A 16 4.71 -16.23 -3.11
N VAL A 17 5.88 -16.27 -3.76
CA VAL A 17 7.10 -16.79 -3.15
C VAL A 17 7.59 -15.81 -2.09
N ASN A 18 7.91 -16.33 -0.90
CA ASN A 18 8.61 -15.56 0.12
C ASN A 18 10.12 -15.63 -0.15
N LEU A 19 10.74 -14.47 -0.26
CA LEU A 19 12.18 -14.30 -0.42
C LEU A 19 12.82 -14.00 0.93
N PRO A 20 14.11 -14.34 1.14
CA PRO A 20 14.79 -13.98 2.38
C PRO A 20 14.95 -12.46 2.51
N GLU A 21 14.99 -11.93 3.75
CA GLU A 21 15.12 -10.49 4.01
C GLU A 21 16.38 -9.86 3.41
N ASN A 22 17.46 -10.63 3.32
CA ASN A 22 18.72 -10.22 2.69
C ASN A 22 18.76 -10.51 1.17
N TYR A 23 17.60 -10.71 0.54
CA TYR A 23 17.53 -10.97 -0.89
C TYR A 23 18.22 -9.87 -1.68
N HIS A 24 19.12 -10.30 -2.56
CA HIS A 24 19.86 -9.44 -3.46
C HIS A 24 19.88 -10.06 -4.86
N ASN A 25 19.53 -9.28 -5.85
CA ASN A 25 19.64 -9.62 -7.27
C ASN A 25 19.85 -8.32 -8.04
N GLU A 26 20.92 -8.22 -8.81
CA GLU A 26 21.27 -7.00 -9.58
C GLU A 26 20.23 -6.68 -10.66
N ASP A 27 19.51 -7.68 -11.16
CA ASP A 27 18.44 -7.51 -12.13
C ASP A 27 17.06 -7.24 -11.50
N ALA A 28 16.97 -7.17 -10.19
CA ALA A 28 15.74 -6.83 -9.49
C ALA A 28 15.72 -5.40 -8.95
N VAL A 29 14.51 -4.85 -8.86
CA VAL A 29 14.20 -3.62 -8.11
C VAL A 29 13.32 -3.97 -6.92
N LYS A 30 13.61 -3.39 -5.75
CA LYS A 30 12.82 -3.58 -4.54
C LYS A 30 11.73 -2.52 -4.48
N VAL A 31 10.49 -2.98 -4.60
CA VAL A 31 9.30 -2.11 -4.62
C VAL A 31 8.50 -2.35 -3.35
N CYS A 32 8.26 -1.28 -2.60
CA CYS A 32 7.37 -1.29 -1.44
C CYS A 32 6.00 -0.77 -1.85
N PHE A 33 5.00 -1.64 -1.88
CA PHE A 33 3.60 -1.25 -2.00
C PHE A 33 3.09 -0.87 -0.63
N LEU A 34 2.52 0.33 -0.50
CA LEU A 34 2.11 0.91 0.78
C LEU A 34 0.70 1.50 0.66
N ASP A 35 -0.06 1.32 1.74
CA ASP A 35 -1.39 1.89 1.91
C ASP A 35 -1.61 2.31 3.37
N LEU A 36 -2.33 3.40 3.59
CA LEU A 36 -2.64 3.97 4.90
C LEU A 36 -4.13 4.22 5.06
N GLU A 37 -4.66 3.86 6.23
CA GLU A 37 -5.93 4.41 6.71
C GLU A 37 -5.67 5.46 7.79
N THR A 38 -6.51 6.50 7.82
CA THR A 38 -6.29 7.69 8.67
C THR A 38 -7.59 8.19 9.30
N THR A 39 -7.48 9.00 10.35
CA THR A 39 -8.67 9.64 10.99
C THR A 39 -9.33 10.70 10.10
N GLY A 40 -8.80 10.96 8.89
CA GLY A 40 -9.38 11.89 7.92
C GLY A 40 -8.35 12.38 6.90
N LEU A 41 -8.79 13.30 6.03
CA LEU A 41 -8.00 13.73 4.88
C LEU A 41 -6.99 14.86 5.17
N ASN A 42 -7.06 15.49 6.34
CA ASN A 42 -6.15 16.59 6.67
C ASN A 42 -4.78 16.05 7.07
N LYS A 43 -3.84 16.12 6.13
CA LYS A 43 -2.47 15.59 6.24
C LYS A 43 -1.65 16.22 7.39
N GLN A 44 -2.06 17.36 7.93
CA GLN A 44 -1.37 18.05 9.02
C GLN A 44 -1.91 17.68 10.41
N GLN A 45 -3.19 17.34 10.50
CA GLN A 45 -3.90 17.13 11.76
C GLN A 45 -4.29 15.68 12.01
N CYS A 46 -4.77 15.00 10.95
CA CYS A 46 -5.22 13.62 11.07
C CYS A 46 -4.07 12.65 11.35
N LYS A 47 -4.39 11.51 11.92
CA LYS A 47 -3.45 10.48 12.37
C LYS A 47 -3.63 9.20 11.56
N ILE A 48 -2.58 8.40 11.46
CA ILE A 48 -2.62 7.07 10.88
C ILE A 48 -3.37 6.15 11.86
N ILE A 49 -4.31 5.35 11.37
CA ILE A 49 -5.05 4.34 12.13
C ILE A 49 -4.74 2.91 11.65
N GLU A 50 -4.27 2.76 10.41
CA GLU A 50 -3.73 1.50 9.89
C GLU A 50 -2.58 1.79 8.94
N PHE A 51 -1.58 0.94 8.98
CA PHE A 51 -0.46 0.90 8.05
C PHE A 51 -0.36 -0.49 7.47
N ALA A 52 -0.27 -0.59 6.15
CA ALA A 52 0.01 -1.85 5.46
C ALA A 52 1.08 -1.63 4.39
N ALA A 53 2.09 -2.51 4.36
CA ALA A 53 3.10 -2.48 3.31
C ALA A 53 3.64 -3.88 2.99
N LYS A 54 4.01 -4.06 1.71
CA LYS A 54 4.72 -5.25 1.22
C LYS A 54 5.93 -4.83 0.42
N LEU A 55 7.11 -5.24 0.87
CA LEU A 55 8.37 -5.09 0.14
C LEU A 55 8.54 -6.31 -0.77
N THR A 56 8.64 -6.07 -2.06
CA THR A 56 8.73 -7.09 -3.09
C THR A 56 9.99 -6.93 -3.92
N ALA A 57 10.39 -7.99 -4.60
CA ALA A 57 11.39 -7.93 -5.67
C ALA A 57 10.69 -8.09 -7.03
N ILE A 58 10.99 -7.19 -7.95
CA ILE A 58 10.44 -7.19 -9.31
C ILE A 58 11.62 -7.21 -10.30
N ASP A 59 11.55 -8.10 -11.29
CA ASP A 59 12.55 -8.16 -12.36
C ASP A 59 12.51 -6.90 -13.20
N LYS A 60 13.66 -6.24 -13.38
CA LYS A 60 13.77 -4.96 -14.10
C LYS A 60 13.46 -5.07 -15.60
N ASN A 61 13.66 -6.24 -16.19
CA ASN A 61 13.53 -6.43 -17.62
C ASN A 61 12.11 -6.84 -18.01
N SER A 62 11.53 -7.79 -17.26
CA SER A 62 10.20 -8.33 -17.56
C SER A 62 9.08 -7.59 -16.81
N GLY A 63 9.38 -6.98 -15.65
CA GLY A 63 8.38 -6.43 -14.74
C GLY A 63 7.67 -7.50 -13.91
N GLU A 64 8.12 -8.75 -13.97
CA GLU A 64 7.52 -9.85 -13.22
C GLU A 64 7.85 -9.77 -11.73
N LEU A 65 6.87 -10.12 -10.90
CA LEU A 65 7.04 -10.25 -9.46
C LEU A 65 7.84 -11.51 -9.14
N LEU A 66 9.04 -11.34 -8.60
CA LEU A 66 9.91 -12.45 -8.18
C LEU A 66 9.51 -13.02 -6.82
N GLY A 67 8.97 -12.18 -5.94
CA GLY A 67 8.45 -12.60 -4.65
C GLY A 67 8.34 -11.46 -3.63
N ILE A 68 7.89 -11.82 -2.42
CA ILE A 68 7.75 -10.91 -1.28
C ILE A 68 8.98 -11.08 -0.38
N ILE A 69 9.68 -9.98 -0.09
CA ILE A 69 10.85 -9.95 0.79
C ILE A 69 10.40 -9.79 2.25
N ASN A 70 9.47 -8.87 2.49
CA ASN A 70 8.94 -8.59 3.82
C ASN A 70 7.55 -7.97 3.72
N SER A 71 6.76 -8.07 4.78
CA SER A 71 5.45 -7.40 4.87
C SER A 71 5.17 -7.00 6.32
N TYR A 72 4.48 -5.88 6.49
CA TYR A 72 4.01 -5.44 7.79
C TYR A 72 2.64 -4.79 7.66
N GLN A 73 1.74 -5.16 8.56
CA GLN A 73 0.43 -4.55 8.70
C GLN A 73 0.12 -4.44 10.19
N SER A 74 -0.35 -3.29 10.62
CA SER A 74 -0.80 -3.06 12.00
C SER A 74 -1.78 -1.92 12.08
N PHE A 75 -2.71 -2.01 13.01
CA PHE A 75 -3.46 -0.87 13.49
C PHE A 75 -2.59 0.05 14.33
N ASN A 76 -3.05 1.28 14.51
CA ASN A 76 -2.41 2.29 15.34
C ASN A 76 -3.49 3.11 16.06
N ASP A 77 -3.43 3.14 17.39
CA ASP A 77 -4.33 3.93 18.21
C ASP A 77 -4.04 5.43 18.02
N PRO A 78 -4.98 6.19 17.46
CA PRO A 78 -4.79 7.61 17.27
C PRO A 78 -4.91 8.42 18.58
N GLU A 79 -5.24 7.77 19.72
CA GLU A 79 -5.53 8.43 20.99
C GLU A 79 -6.64 9.50 20.90
N GLU A 80 -7.54 9.30 19.95
CA GLU A 80 -8.73 10.13 19.71
C GLU A 80 -9.79 9.25 19.05
N SER A 81 -11.08 9.63 19.17
CA SER A 81 -12.14 8.85 18.55
C SER A 81 -12.11 8.96 17.02
N ILE A 82 -12.29 7.82 16.38
CA ILE A 82 -12.47 7.71 14.94
C ILE A 82 -13.88 8.17 14.60
N GLY A 83 -13.99 9.19 13.75
CA GLY A 83 -15.30 9.71 13.35
C GLY A 83 -16.13 8.65 12.60
N ALA A 84 -17.45 8.64 12.84
CA ALA A 84 -18.37 7.67 12.23
C ALA A 84 -18.29 7.61 10.69
N GLU A 85 -17.92 8.71 10.03
CA GLU A 85 -17.71 8.74 8.58
C GLU A 85 -16.49 7.91 8.19
N ILE A 86 -15.39 8.01 8.92
CA ILE A 86 -14.17 7.25 8.68
C ILE A 86 -14.44 5.77 8.91
N THR A 87 -15.07 5.41 10.03
CA THR A 87 -15.47 4.01 10.30
C THR A 87 -16.36 3.46 9.17
N ARG A 88 -17.29 4.26 8.65
CA ARG A 88 -18.13 3.83 7.53
C ARG A 88 -17.35 3.55 6.25
N VAL A 89 -16.28 4.28 6.00
CA VAL A 89 -15.45 4.14 4.78
C VAL A 89 -14.42 3.02 4.93
N THR A 90 -13.70 3.00 6.07
CA THR A 90 -12.58 2.07 6.31
C THR A 90 -13.00 0.75 6.96
N GLY A 91 -14.16 0.74 7.65
CA GLY A 91 -14.58 -0.37 8.50
C GLY A 91 -13.89 -0.40 9.87
N ILE A 92 -12.91 0.48 10.12
CA ILE A 92 -12.11 0.50 11.35
C ILE A 92 -12.85 1.26 12.46
N THR A 93 -12.91 0.67 13.65
CA THR A 93 -13.55 1.23 14.84
C THR A 93 -12.53 1.63 15.91
N ASP A 94 -12.96 2.38 16.93
CA ASP A 94 -12.13 2.71 18.09
C ASP A 94 -11.62 1.45 18.82
N GLU A 95 -12.46 0.38 18.86
CA GLU A 95 -12.11 -0.90 19.47
C GLU A 95 -10.99 -1.62 18.72
N ASP A 96 -10.97 -1.54 17.38
CA ASP A 96 -9.97 -2.23 16.54
C ASP A 96 -8.57 -1.64 16.74
N VAL A 97 -8.47 -0.32 16.93
CA VAL A 97 -7.19 0.37 17.05
C VAL A 97 -6.68 0.47 18.48
N LYS A 98 -7.56 0.30 19.47
CA LYS A 98 -7.26 0.55 20.88
C LYS A 98 -6.04 -0.21 21.40
N GLY A 99 -5.05 0.54 21.86
CA GLY A 99 -3.82 0.01 22.44
C GLY A 99 -2.83 -0.56 21.40
N HIS A 100 -3.14 -0.44 20.10
CA HIS A 100 -2.19 -0.76 19.04
C HIS A 100 -1.24 0.40 18.78
N SER A 101 -0.01 0.08 18.42
CA SER A 101 0.97 1.08 17.98
C SER A 101 1.81 0.51 16.85
N LEU A 102 2.18 1.36 15.90
CA LEU A 102 3.08 0.97 14.82
C LEU A 102 4.49 0.74 15.37
N ASP A 103 5.08 -0.38 14.94
CA ASP A 103 6.52 -0.60 15.12
C ASP A 103 7.28 0.21 14.07
N TRP A 104 7.68 1.41 14.46
CA TRP A 104 8.39 2.34 13.57
C TRP A 104 9.79 1.86 13.17
N GLU A 105 10.39 0.94 13.91
CA GLU A 105 11.66 0.31 13.53
C GLU A 105 11.45 -0.65 12.35
N LEU A 106 10.41 -1.49 12.42
CA LEU A 106 10.02 -2.33 11.28
C LEU A 106 9.59 -1.49 10.07
N VAL A 107 8.77 -0.46 10.26
CA VAL A 107 8.36 0.46 9.18
C VAL A 107 9.59 1.11 8.54
N SER A 108 10.53 1.61 9.35
CA SER A 108 11.77 2.23 8.87
C SER A 108 12.64 1.24 8.10
N THR A 109 12.72 0.01 8.55
CA THR A 109 13.48 -1.06 7.88
C THR A 109 12.85 -1.39 6.51
N LEU A 110 11.53 -1.53 6.45
CA LEU A 110 10.79 -1.81 5.23
C LEU A 110 10.99 -0.70 4.18
N ILE A 111 10.75 0.54 4.59
CA ILE A 111 10.93 1.74 3.75
C ILE A 111 12.40 1.91 3.38
N GLY A 112 13.33 1.69 4.33
CA GLY A 112 14.78 1.80 4.11
C GLY A 112 15.29 0.89 3.00
N ASN A 113 14.80 -0.34 2.96
CA ASN A 113 15.18 -1.36 2.00
C ASN A 113 14.52 -1.21 0.62
N ALA A 114 13.52 -0.35 0.47
CA ALA A 114 12.85 -0.11 -0.80
C ALA A 114 13.68 0.83 -1.70
N ASP A 115 13.77 0.50 -2.99
CA ASP A 115 14.27 1.41 -4.03
C ASP A 115 13.15 2.37 -4.44
N ILE A 116 11.91 1.87 -4.51
CA ILE A 116 10.72 2.61 -4.94
C ILE A 116 9.57 2.31 -3.97
N ILE A 117 8.79 3.33 -3.62
CA ILE A 117 7.54 3.18 -2.89
C ILE A 117 6.37 3.46 -3.84
N VAL A 118 5.40 2.57 -3.88
CA VAL A 118 4.19 2.69 -4.70
C VAL A 118 2.97 2.77 -3.79
N ALA A 119 2.13 3.78 -4.00
CA ALA A 119 0.82 3.88 -3.36
C ALA A 119 -0.26 4.30 -4.36
N HIS A 120 -1.51 3.99 -4.05
CA HIS A 120 -2.66 4.41 -4.87
C HIS A 120 -3.14 5.78 -4.40
N ASN A 121 -2.88 6.84 -5.21
CA ASN A 121 -2.95 8.24 -4.80
C ASN A 121 -1.81 8.67 -3.84
N ALA A 122 -0.59 8.29 -4.18
CA ALA A 122 0.62 8.39 -3.34
C ALA A 122 0.86 9.76 -2.66
N ASN A 123 0.33 10.86 -3.19
CA ASN A 123 0.40 12.17 -2.54
C ASN A 123 -0.30 12.22 -1.17
N PHE A 124 -1.26 11.33 -0.95
CA PHE A 124 -1.92 11.19 0.33
C PHE A 124 -1.02 10.48 1.33
N ASP A 125 -0.64 9.26 1.03
CA ASP A 125 0.18 8.40 1.91
C ASP A 125 1.54 9.02 2.21
N ARG A 126 2.22 9.52 1.16
CA ARG A 126 3.50 10.19 1.29
C ARG A 126 3.47 11.33 2.29
N ALA A 127 2.41 12.16 2.28
CA ALA A 127 2.36 13.31 3.17
C ALA A 127 2.24 12.91 4.66
N PHE A 128 1.59 11.80 4.97
CA PHE A 128 1.59 11.22 6.31
C PHE A 128 2.95 10.61 6.63
N MET A 129 3.49 9.77 5.74
CA MET A 129 4.78 9.13 5.95
C MET A 129 5.91 10.14 6.16
N ASP A 130 5.95 11.22 5.36
CA ASP A 130 6.95 12.29 5.48
C ASP A 130 6.90 13.03 6.83
N ARG A 131 5.75 12.98 7.50
CA ARG A 131 5.57 13.57 8.84
C ARG A 131 6.09 12.67 9.95
N TYR A 132 5.85 11.36 9.83
CA TYR A 132 6.22 10.38 10.87
C TYR A 132 7.61 9.79 10.67
N LEU A 133 8.06 9.66 9.44
CA LEU A 133 9.33 9.02 9.07
C LEU A 133 10.13 9.90 8.09
N PRO A 134 11.11 10.68 8.57
CA PRO A 134 11.91 11.57 7.71
C PRO A 134 12.56 10.87 6.53
N LEU A 135 12.95 9.60 6.67
CA LEU A 135 13.52 8.76 5.61
C LEU A 135 12.60 8.66 4.37
N SER A 136 11.30 8.76 4.55
CA SER A 136 10.30 8.74 3.47
C SER A 136 10.53 9.83 2.43
N LYS A 137 11.03 11.00 2.84
CA LYS A 137 11.32 12.15 1.96
C LYS A 137 12.43 11.87 0.97
N GLU A 138 13.34 10.96 1.31
CA GLU A 138 14.51 10.60 0.51
C GLU A 138 14.20 9.52 -0.52
N LYS A 139 13.01 8.89 -0.41
CA LYS A 139 12.60 7.79 -1.29
C LYS A 139 11.94 8.27 -2.57
N VAL A 140 12.06 7.45 -3.59
CA VAL A 140 11.31 7.62 -4.85
C VAL A 140 9.90 7.11 -4.63
N TRP A 141 8.91 7.98 -4.82
CA TRP A 141 7.50 7.66 -4.75
C TRP A 141 6.87 7.62 -6.14
N VAL A 142 6.06 6.60 -6.38
CA VAL A 142 5.28 6.40 -7.61
C VAL A 142 3.82 6.30 -7.26
N CYS A 143 2.99 6.99 -8.02
CA CYS A 143 1.54 7.03 -7.84
C CYS A 143 0.84 6.17 -8.88
N SER A 144 0.25 5.05 -8.47
CA SER A 144 -0.44 4.18 -9.42
C SER A 144 -1.69 4.82 -10.08
N VAL A 145 -2.22 5.91 -9.50
CA VAL A 145 -3.32 6.69 -10.12
C VAL A 145 -2.82 7.62 -11.21
N ASN A 146 -1.70 8.33 -10.96
CA ASN A 146 -1.29 9.47 -11.78
C ASN A 146 -0.13 9.16 -12.73
N ASP A 147 0.76 8.24 -12.35
CA ASP A 147 1.96 7.93 -13.13
C ASP A 147 1.70 6.81 -14.17
N ILE A 148 0.53 6.18 -14.11
CA ILE A 148 0.08 5.21 -15.10
C ILE A 148 -1.03 5.84 -15.98
N ASN A 149 -0.85 5.79 -17.29
CA ASN A 149 -1.89 6.24 -18.22
C ASN A 149 -2.96 5.14 -18.43
N TRP A 150 -3.85 5.02 -17.45
CA TRP A 150 -4.92 4.04 -17.46
C TRP A 150 -5.85 4.17 -18.66
N THR A 151 -6.14 5.40 -19.10
CA THR A 151 -6.99 5.64 -20.26
C THR A 151 -6.37 5.08 -21.55
N GLN A 152 -5.06 5.24 -21.74
CA GLN A 152 -4.36 4.66 -22.87
C GLN A 152 -4.33 3.12 -22.81
N ARG A 153 -4.42 2.56 -21.61
CA ARG A 153 -4.55 1.10 -21.37
C ARG A 153 -5.97 0.58 -21.48
N GLY A 154 -6.95 1.44 -21.83
CA GLY A 154 -8.35 1.07 -22.04
C GLY A 154 -9.22 1.16 -20.77
N PHE A 155 -8.72 1.71 -19.66
CA PHE A 155 -9.47 1.83 -18.42
C PHE A 155 -10.15 3.20 -18.30
N GLY A 156 -11.46 3.23 -18.16
CA GLY A 156 -12.23 4.47 -17.98
C GLY A 156 -12.28 4.99 -16.55
N ALA A 157 -11.88 4.17 -15.57
CA ALA A 157 -11.85 4.51 -14.15
C ALA A 157 -10.50 4.13 -13.55
N LYS A 158 -10.11 4.85 -12.47
CA LYS A 158 -8.80 4.71 -11.83
C LYS A 158 -8.90 4.25 -10.38
N GLY A 159 -10.11 3.94 -9.88
CA GLY A 159 -10.30 3.40 -8.53
C GLY A 159 -9.64 2.04 -8.40
N GLN A 160 -8.95 1.81 -7.29
CA GLN A 160 -8.16 0.59 -7.05
C GLN A 160 -9.01 -0.68 -7.19
N GLU A 161 -10.19 -0.69 -6.59
CA GLU A 161 -11.12 -1.83 -6.69
C GLU A 161 -11.49 -2.16 -8.15
N ILE A 162 -11.79 -1.13 -8.95
CA ILE A 162 -12.15 -1.32 -10.37
C ILE A 162 -10.95 -1.86 -11.15
N LEU A 163 -9.75 -1.33 -10.90
CA LEU A 163 -8.54 -1.82 -11.55
C LEU A 163 -8.24 -3.27 -11.17
N CYS A 164 -8.41 -3.64 -9.91
CA CYS A 164 -8.25 -5.03 -9.46
C CYS A 164 -9.25 -5.98 -10.13
N ILE A 165 -10.52 -5.57 -10.28
CA ILE A 165 -11.55 -6.36 -10.97
C ILE A 165 -11.18 -6.63 -12.44
N TRP A 166 -10.58 -5.64 -13.13
CA TRP A 166 -10.21 -5.77 -14.53
C TRP A 166 -8.91 -6.55 -14.78
N HIS A 167 -8.02 -6.60 -13.79
CA HIS A 167 -6.76 -7.33 -13.90
C HIS A 167 -6.83 -8.76 -13.34
N GLY A 168 -7.91 -9.14 -12.65
CA GLY A 168 -8.11 -10.44 -12.01
C GLY A 168 -7.49 -10.46 -10.63
#